data_e1cde08fed4607e8f14eebe433c6d8c9
#
_entry.id   e1cde08fed4607e8f14eebe433c6d8c9
#
_cell.length_a   1.000
_cell.length_b   1.000
_cell.length_c   1.000
_cell.angle_alpha   90.00
_cell.angle_beta   90.00
_cell.angle_gamma   90.00
#
_symmetry.space_group_name_H-M   'P 1'
#
loop_
_entity.id
_entity.type
_entity.pdbx_description
1 polymer ?
#
loop_
_entity_poly.entity_id
_entity_poly.type
_entity_poly.pdbx_seq_one_letter_code
_entity_poly.pdbx_strand_id
1 'polypeptide(L)'
;MQKITNWLGTTTFKMFTIEVASADASFRRYFRLKKGDETVILMDASLEKESLVPFIDVTERLLAVGVHAPHILEKNLEEGLLILEDLGHLQLLDTLQENNYLHFYSHALEEILKMQQAETSGLPLYDRAFLTFEMDLMKEWFLEQYVDLVLSDEDEKVISETLEYIATEVLKQPQGYFVHRDFHSRNIMVREDGNLGVIDYQDAMNGALTYDLVSLLRDLYIELPKPIIEQLVLAFRDINAPDIDDETFIRWFDFMGLQRHIKVLGIFARLYLRDDKDGYLKDLPLTLKYTLDVLSKYKETKALYKLLTRVELP
;
A
#
# COMPACT_ATOMS: atom_id res chain seq x y z
N MET A 1 -4.32 -17.64 -23.18
CA MET A 1 -5.16 -17.01 -24.22
C MET A 1 -6.36 -17.88 -24.62
N GLN A 2 -6.21 -19.16 -25.04
CA GLN A 2 -7.35 -19.97 -25.49
C GLN A 2 -8.48 -20.11 -24.46
N LYS A 3 -8.18 -20.31 -23.18
CA LYS A 3 -9.16 -20.36 -22.10
C LYS A 3 -9.94 -19.06 -21.96
N ILE A 4 -9.24 -17.93 -21.98
CA ILE A 4 -9.84 -16.59 -21.93
C ILE A 4 -10.83 -16.42 -23.09
N THR A 5 -10.40 -16.70 -24.34
CA THR A 5 -11.25 -16.57 -25.52
C THR A 5 -12.48 -17.48 -25.45
N ASN A 6 -12.31 -18.72 -24.98
CA ASN A 6 -13.42 -19.65 -24.83
C ASN A 6 -14.46 -19.14 -23.83
N TRP A 7 -14.01 -18.67 -22.65
CA TRP A 7 -14.90 -18.12 -21.65
C TRP A 7 -15.60 -16.84 -22.13
N LEU A 8 -14.85 -15.89 -22.69
CA LEU A 8 -15.43 -14.66 -23.26
C LEU A 8 -16.53 -14.95 -24.28
N GLY A 9 -16.38 -16.02 -25.09
CA GLY A 9 -17.40 -16.46 -26.02
C GLY A 9 -18.75 -16.81 -25.39
N THR A 10 -18.80 -17.08 -24.09
CA THR A 10 -20.01 -17.40 -23.31
C THR A 10 -20.59 -16.21 -22.57
N THR A 11 -19.87 -15.08 -22.51
CA THR A 11 -20.23 -13.86 -21.77
C THR A 11 -20.89 -12.82 -22.68
N THR A 12 -21.37 -11.73 -22.07
CA THR A 12 -21.86 -10.55 -22.79
C THR A 12 -20.73 -9.81 -23.53
N PHE A 13 -19.47 -10.07 -23.16
CA PHE A 13 -18.25 -9.43 -23.68
C PHE A 13 -17.63 -10.16 -24.89
N LYS A 14 -18.29 -11.14 -25.46
CA LYS A 14 -17.79 -11.96 -26.60
C LYS A 14 -17.32 -11.19 -27.83
N MET A 15 -17.80 -9.96 -28.01
CA MET A 15 -17.48 -9.11 -29.17
C MET A 15 -16.42 -8.05 -28.87
N PHE A 16 -15.81 -8.09 -27.67
CA PHE A 16 -14.75 -7.16 -27.28
C PHE A 16 -13.39 -7.63 -27.79
N THR A 17 -12.55 -6.70 -28.20
CA THR A 17 -11.14 -6.95 -28.49
C THR A 17 -10.33 -7.00 -27.20
N ILE A 18 -9.20 -7.72 -27.20
CA ILE A 18 -8.36 -7.93 -26.02
C ILE A 18 -7.04 -7.18 -26.22
N GLU A 19 -6.71 -6.28 -25.29
CA GLU A 19 -5.44 -5.56 -25.23
C GLU A 19 -4.78 -5.82 -23.87
N VAL A 20 -3.43 -5.82 -23.78
CA VAL A 20 -2.73 -5.92 -22.50
C VAL A 20 -2.93 -4.61 -21.73
N ALA A 21 -3.48 -4.68 -20.51
CA ALA A 21 -3.72 -3.49 -19.69
C ALA A 21 -2.53 -3.14 -18.80
N SER A 22 -1.94 -4.14 -18.14
CA SER A 22 -0.78 -3.96 -17.27
C SER A 22 0.04 -5.27 -17.24
N ALA A 23 1.36 -5.12 -17.10
CA ALA A 23 2.31 -6.21 -16.87
C ALA A 23 2.95 -6.03 -15.50
N ASP A 24 2.13 -6.04 -14.44
CA ASP A 24 2.61 -5.85 -13.07
C ASP A 24 3.35 -7.07 -12.51
N ALA A 25 4.02 -6.83 -11.40
CA ALA A 25 4.86 -7.78 -10.65
C ALA A 25 4.08 -8.94 -10.00
N SER A 26 2.80 -9.08 -10.28
CA SER A 26 1.86 -10.08 -9.75
C SER A 26 1.78 -11.31 -10.67
N PHE A 27 1.38 -12.46 -10.12
CA PHE A 27 0.96 -13.64 -10.89
C PHE A 27 -0.36 -13.42 -11.63
N ARG A 28 -1.09 -12.34 -11.33
CA ARG A 28 -2.30 -11.92 -12.04
C ARG A 28 -1.94 -11.16 -13.30
N ARG A 29 -2.67 -11.43 -14.38
CA ARG A 29 -2.55 -10.71 -15.65
C ARG A 29 -3.81 -9.92 -15.91
N TYR A 30 -3.65 -8.69 -16.35
CA TYR A 30 -4.77 -7.80 -16.63
C TYR A 30 -4.83 -7.47 -18.11
N PHE A 31 -6.02 -7.62 -18.68
CA PHE A 31 -6.30 -7.30 -20.08
C PHE A 31 -7.46 -6.31 -20.13
N ARG A 32 -7.34 -5.29 -20.96
CA ARG A 32 -8.45 -4.38 -21.26
C ARG A 32 -9.24 -4.96 -22.43
N LEU A 33 -10.52 -5.18 -22.19
CA LEU A 33 -11.47 -5.56 -23.23
C LEU A 33 -12.12 -4.29 -23.74
N LYS A 34 -12.25 -4.14 -25.07
CA LYS A 34 -12.75 -2.92 -25.69
C LYS A 34 -13.74 -3.19 -26.82
N LYS A 35 -14.83 -2.41 -26.84
CA LYS A 35 -15.82 -2.41 -27.95
C LYS A 35 -16.38 -1.00 -28.13
N GLY A 36 -15.93 -0.29 -29.17
CA GLY A 36 -16.18 1.14 -29.32
C GLY A 36 -15.56 1.92 -28.15
N ASP A 37 -16.38 2.68 -27.43
CA ASP A 37 -15.97 3.46 -26.26
C ASP A 37 -16.13 2.68 -24.95
N GLU A 38 -16.77 1.51 -24.99
CA GLU A 38 -16.98 0.66 -23.81
C GLU A 38 -15.72 -0.14 -23.51
N THR A 39 -15.25 -0.06 -22.25
CA THR A 39 -14.08 -0.80 -21.76
C THR A 39 -14.38 -1.51 -20.45
N VAL A 40 -13.78 -2.70 -20.26
CA VAL A 40 -13.79 -3.46 -19.02
C VAL A 40 -12.44 -4.14 -18.83
N ILE A 41 -12.11 -4.53 -17.60
CA ILE A 41 -10.86 -5.23 -17.29
C ILE A 41 -11.12 -6.72 -17.10
N LEU A 42 -10.41 -7.57 -17.84
CA LEU A 42 -10.33 -8.99 -17.57
C LEU A 42 -9.11 -9.25 -16.69
N MET A 43 -9.34 -9.80 -15.50
CA MET A 43 -8.30 -10.31 -14.60
C MET A 43 -8.17 -11.82 -14.78
N ASP A 44 -6.95 -12.27 -15.06
CA ASP A 44 -6.57 -13.68 -15.15
C ASP A 44 -5.67 -14.03 -13.97
N ALA A 45 -6.24 -14.69 -12.98
CA ALA A 45 -5.59 -15.25 -11.80
C ALA A 45 -5.48 -16.78 -11.88
N SER A 46 -5.44 -17.36 -13.07
CA SER A 46 -5.47 -18.82 -13.27
C SER A 46 -4.26 -19.54 -12.65
N LEU A 47 -3.18 -18.85 -12.37
CA LEU A 47 -1.98 -19.38 -11.69
C LEU A 47 -2.14 -19.40 -10.15
N GLU A 48 -3.01 -18.56 -9.58
CA GLU A 48 -3.26 -18.40 -8.15
C GLU A 48 -4.74 -18.18 -7.86
N LYS A 49 -5.57 -19.16 -8.20
CA LYS A 49 -7.04 -19.03 -8.11
C LYS A 49 -7.54 -18.73 -6.68
N GLU A 50 -6.82 -19.21 -5.67
CA GLU A 50 -7.12 -18.96 -4.26
C GLU A 50 -7.09 -17.45 -3.93
N SER A 51 -6.29 -16.68 -4.67
CA SER A 51 -6.21 -15.23 -4.50
C SER A 51 -7.48 -14.47 -4.91
N LEU A 52 -8.41 -15.13 -5.63
CA LEU A 52 -9.71 -14.55 -5.97
C LEU A 52 -10.64 -14.44 -4.77
N VAL A 53 -10.52 -15.33 -3.79
CA VAL A 53 -11.40 -15.32 -2.60
C VAL A 53 -11.22 -14.03 -1.80
N PRO A 54 -9.99 -13.66 -1.35
CA PRO A 54 -9.79 -12.39 -0.68
C PRO A 54 -10.07 -11.18 -1.59
N PHE A 55 -9.77 -11.25 -2.89
CA PHE A 55 -10.08 -10.17 -3.81
C PHE A 55 -11.59 -9.87 -3.85
N ILE A 56 -12.42 -10.89 -4.00
CA ILE A 56 -13.89 -10.73 -4.06
C ILE A 56 -14.43 -10.24 -2.71
N ASP A 57 -14.00 -10.85 -1.60
CA ASP A 57 -14.44 -10.48 -0.25
C ASP A 57 -14.12 -9.01 0.05
N VAL A 58 -12.88 -8.58 -0.22
CA VAL A 58 -12.47 -7.18 0.02
C VAL A 58 -13.17 -6.22 -0.91
N THR A 59 -13.39 -6.58 -2.19
CA THR A 59 -14.20 -5.76 -3.12
C THR A 59 -15.59 -5.49 -2.53
N GLU A 60 -16.28 -6.53 -2.07
CA GLU A 60 -17.63 -6.42 -1.50
C GLU A 60 -17.65 -5.53 -0.25
N ARG A 61 -16.66 -5.66 0.64
CA ARG A 61 -16.51 -4.81 1.84
C ARG A 61 -16.32 -3.34 1.50
N LEU A 62 -15.47 -3.03 0.54
CA LEU A 62 -15.20 -1.65 0.10
C LEU A 62 -16.44 -1.00 -0.54
N LEU A 63 -17.09 -1.72 -1.44
CA LEU A 63 -18.32 -1.25 -2.07
C LEU A 63 -19.46 -1.01 -1.05
N ALA A 64 -19.56 -1.86 -0.02
CA ALA A 64 -20.57 -1.72 1.02
C ALA A 64 -20.46 -0.42 1.84
N VAL A 65 -19.27 0.15 1.95
CA VAL A 65 -19.01 1.43 2.66
C VAL A 65 -18.87 2.62 1.72
N GLY A 66 -19.16 2.45 0.42
CA GLY A 66 -19.14 3.53 -0.57
C GLY A 66 -17.76 3.91 -1.08
N VAL A 67 -16.76 3.06 -0.88
CA VAL A 67 -15.45 3.16 -1.57
C VAL A 67 -15.62 2.61 -2.99
N HIS A 68 -15.17 3.34 -3.99
CA HIS A 68 -15.26 2.89 -5.36
C HIS A 68 -14.12 1.93 -5.71
N ALA A 69 -14.31 0.63 -5.41
CA ALA A 69 -13.53 -0.46 -5.94
C ALA A 69 -14.14 -0.95 -7.27
N PRO A 70 -13.36 -1.55 -8.19
CA PRO A 70 -13.90 -2.06 -9.45
C PRO A 70 -15.05 -3.04 -9.22
N HIS A 71 -16.23 -2.77 -9.76
CA HIS A 71 -17.35 -3.72 -9.71
C HIS A 71 -16.98 -5.01 -10.45
N ILE A 72 -17.31 -6.16 -9.86
CA ILE A 72 -17.15 -7.47 -10.50
C ILE A 72 -18.37 -7.70 -11.38
N LEU A 73 -18.19 -7.63 -12.71
CA LEU A 73 -19.25 -7.74 -13.69
C LEU A 73 -19.59 -9.19 -14.03
N GLU A 74 -18.56 -10.02 -14.21
CA GLU A 74 -18.70 -11.46 -14.38
C GLU A 74 -17.57 -12.23 -13.71
N LYS A 75 -17.82 -13.48 -13.31
CA LYS A 75 -16.82 -14.32 -12.65
C LYS A 75 -16.86 -15.77 -13.14
N ASN A 76 -15.67 -16.35 -13.31
CA ASN A 76 -15.46 -17.77 -13.55
C ASN A 76 -14.36 -18.26 -12.59
N LEU A 77 -14.76 -18.68 -11.39
CA LEU A 77 -13.84 -19.10 -10.33
C LEU A 77 -13.11 -20.40 -10.67
N GLU A 78 -13.75 -21.28 -11.46
CA GLU A 78 -13.15 -22.53 -11.89
C GLU A 78 -11.92 -22.31 -12.77
N GLU A 79 -11.98 -21.35 -13.68
CA GLU A 79 -10.86 -20.98 -14.56
C GLU A 79 -9.96 -19.88 -13.98
N GLY A 80 -10.35 -19.24 -12.88
CA GLY A 80 -9.60 -18.17 -12.23
C GLY A 80 -9.72 -16.83 -12.96
N LEU A 81 -10.90 -16.51 -13.52
CA LEU A 81 -11.10 -15.32 -14.35
C LEU A 81 -12.21 -14.42 -13.79
N LEU A 82 -11.97 -13.11 -13.79
CA LEU A 82 -12.99 -12.10 -13.49
C LEU A 82 -13.05 -11.06 -14.61
N ILE A 83 -14.25 -10.50 -14.83
CA ILE A 83 -14.44 -9.26 -15.60
C ILE A 83 -14.83 -8.18 -14.61
N LEU A 84 -14.06 -7.11 -14.61
CA LEU A 84 -14.15 -5.98 -13.69
C LEU A 84 -14.49 -4.70 -14.41
N GLU A 85 -15.08 -3.75 -13.71
CA GLU A 85 -15.19 -2.37 -14.16
C GLU A 85 -13.79 -1.82 -14.49
N ASP A 86 -13.70 -1.05 -15.58
CA ASP A 86 -12.49 -0.32 -15.95
C ASP A 86 -12.52 1.08 -15.31
N LEU A 87 -11.64 1.33 -14.35
CA LEU A 87 -11.51 2.63 -13.68
C LEU A 87 -10.67 3.63 -14.49
N GLY A 88 -10.34 3.29 -15.75
CA GLY A 88 -9.51 4.11 -16.61
C GLY A 88 -8.02 3.77 -16.52
N HIS A 89 -7.18 4.75 -16.85
CA HIS A 89 -5.73 4.55 -16.94
C HIS A 89 -4.94 5.61 -16.15
N LEU A 90 -5.64 6.57 -15.57
CA LEU A 90 -5.01 7.72 -14.92
C LEU A 90 -4.84 7.43 -13.41
N GLN A 91 -3.61 7.19 -12.98
CA GLN A 91 -3.27 7.08 -11.57
C GLN A 91 -3.23 8.47 -10.91
N LEU A 92 -3.49 8.52 -9.61
CA LEU A 92 -3.39 9.79 -8.87
C LEU A 92 -1.98 10.39 -9.02
N LEU A 93 -0.93 9.57 -8.96
CA LEU A 93 0.46 10.02 -9.12
C LEU A 93 0.66 10.84 -10.40
N ASP A 94 0.04 10.42 -11.51
CA ASP A 94 0.20 11.08 -12.81
C ASP A 94 -0.51 12.45 -12.90
N THR A 95 -1.44 12.72 -11.98
CA THR A 95 -2.23 13.95 -11.94
C THR A 95 -1.69 15.00 -10.97
N LEU A 96 -0.82 14.58 -10.04
CA LEU A 96 -0.36 15.43 -8.95
C LEU A 96 0.55 16.56 -9.42
N GLN A 97 0.23 17.78 -8.95
CA GLN A 97 0.99 19.00 -9.11
C GLN A 97 0.96 19.79 -7.80
N GLU A 98 1.93 20.64 -7.54
CA GLU A 98 2.00 21.39 -6.28
C GLU A 98 0.72 22.19 -5.94
N ASN A 99 0.01 22.68 -6.94
CA ASN A 99 -1.21 23.47 -6.76
C ASN A 99 -2.47 22.63 -6.52
N ASN A 100 -2.41 21.30 -6.65
CA ASN A 100 -3.57 20.42 -6.50
C ASN A 100 -3.43 19.37 -5.38
N TYR A 101 -2.29 19.33 -4.65
CA TYR A 101 -2.06 18.35 -3.59
C TYR A 101 -3.20 18.35 -2.55
N LEU A 102 -3.55 19.49 -1.98
CA LEU A 102 -4.61 19.57 -0.97
C LEU A 102 -5.96 19.05 -1.49
N HIS A 103 -6.28 19.34 -2.74
CA HIS A 103 -7.53 18.86 -3.36
C HIS A 103 -7.57 17.32 -3.39
N PHE A 104 -6.60 16.69 -4.07
CA PHE A 104 -6.61 15.24 -4.24
C PHE A 104 -6.38 14.48 -2.95
N TYR A 105 -5.45 14.95 -2.10
CA TYR A 105 -5.18 14.27 -0.84
C TYR A 105 -6.32 14.41 0.17
N SER A 106 -7.09 15.52 0.16
CA SER A 106 -8.31 15.60 0.97
C SER A 106 -9.37 14.59 0.52
N HIS A 107 -9.57 14.41 -0.80
CA HIS A 107 -10.48 13.38 -1.31
C HIS A 107 -9.96 11.96 -0.98
N ALA A 108 -8.64 11.73 -1.08
CA ALA A 108 -8.07 10.43 -0.70
C ALA A 108 -8.21 10.15 0.82
N LEU A 109 -8.14 11.17 1.68
CA LEU A 109 -8.46 11.04 3.11
C LEU A 109 -9.93 10.63 3.34
N GLU A 110 -10.87 11.18 2.56
CA GLU A 110 -12.28 10.77 2.63
C GLU A 110 -12.45 9.29 2.28
N GLU A 111 -11.68 8.77 1.31
CA GLU A 111 -11.69 7.33 1.01
C GLU A 111 -11.12 6.49 2.16
N ILE A 112 -10.05 6.94 2.87
CA ILE A 112 -9.57 6.26 4.08
C ILE A 112 -10.67 6.23 5.15
N LEU A 113 -11.36 7.36 5.38
CA LEU A 113 -12.46 7.44 6.34
C LEU A 113 -13.58 6.44 6.04
N LYS A 114 -13.94 6.27 4.76
CA LYS A 114 -14.90 5.25 4.33
C LYS A 114 -14.36 3.84 4.53
N MET A 115 -13.12 3.55 4.08
CA MET A 115 -12.49 2.23 4.23
C MET A 115 -12.48 1.79 5.69
N GLN A 116 -12.21 2.70 6.62
CA GLN A 116 -12.17 2.40 8.06
C GLN A 116 -13.53 2.05 8.66
N GLN A 117 -14.64 2.25 7.94
CA GLN A 117 -15.97 1.75 8.33
C GLN A 117 -16.25 0.33 7.82
N ALA A 118 -15.38 -0.23 6.96
CA ALA A 118 -15.57 -1.57 6.44
C ALA A 118 -15.42 -2.63 7.54
N GLU A 119 -16.22 -3.70 7.42
CA GLU A 119 -16.16 -4.84 8.32
C GLU A 119 -14.78 -5.51 8.29
N THR A 120 -14.18 -5.75 9.44
CA THR A 120 -12.83 -6.32 9.57
C THR A 120 -12.82 -7.78 10.04
N SER A 121 -13.98 -8.35 10.41
CA SER A 121 -14.04 -9.75 10.84
C SER A 121 -13.57 -10.68 9.72
N GLY A 122 -12.71 -11.63 10.08
CA GLY A 122 -12.13 -12.58 9.12
C GLY A 122 -10.92 -12.06 8.33
N LEU A 123 -10.61 -10.76 8.38
CA LEU A 123 -9.35 -10.25 7.83
C LEU A 123 -8.17 -10.69 8.72
N PRO A 124 -6.97 -10.94 8.14
CA PRO A 124 -5.77 -11.19 8.91
C PRO A 124 -5.47 -10.04 9.88
N LEU A 125 -4.97 -10.36 11.08
CA LEU A 125 -4.57 -9.35 12.06
C LEU A 125 -3.17 -8.82 11.73
N TYR A 126 -3.04 -7.50 11.77
CA TYR A 126 -1.74 -6.84 11.70
C TYR A 126 -1.16 -6.70 13.11
N ASP A 127 -0.87 -7.85 13.72
CA ASP A 127 -0.42 -7.97 15.08
C ASP A 127 1.10 -7.77 15.24
N ARG A 128 1.58 -7.89 16.49
CA ARG A 128 3.01 -7.74 16.82
C ARG A 128 3.89 -8.65 15.99
N ALA A 129 3.51 -9.92 15.85
CA ALA A 129 4.32 -10.91 15.16
C ALA A 129 4.47 -10.54 13.68
N PHE A 130 3.39 -10.07 13.06
CA PHE A 130 3.41 -9.64 11.66
C PHE A 130 4.16 -8.33 11.46
N LEU A 131 3.98 -7.33 12.37
CA LEU A 131 4.75 -6.08 12.35
C LEU A 131 6.26 -6.34 12.42
N THR A 132 6.69 -7.21 13.36
CA THR A 132 8.11 -7.55 13.52
C THR A 132 8.65 -8.31 12.31
N PHE A 133 7.92 -9.34 11.86
CA PHE A 133 8.31 -10.11 10.66
C PHE A 133 8.55 -9.22 9.43
N GLU A 134 7.69 -8.24 9.19
CA GLU A 134 7.88 -7.32 8.06
C GLU A 134 9.09 -6.40 8.25
N MET A 135 9.34 -5.92 9.45
CA MET A 135 10.49 -5.05 9.72
C MET A 135 11.84 -5.81 9.65
N ASP A 136 11.85 -7.08 10.02
CA ASP A 136 13.06 -7.93 9.96
C ASP A 136 13.61 -8.07 8.53
N LEU A 137 12.76 -7.89 7.51
CA LEU A 137 13.20 -7.88 6.11
C LEU A 137 14.26 -6.80 5.82
N MET A 138 14.26 -5.69 6.57
CA MET A 138 15.28 -4.65 6.42
C MET A 138 16.68 -5.18 6.78
N LYS A 139 16.80 -5.92 7.89
CA LYS A 139 18.10 -6.48 8.29
C LYS A 139 18.61 -7.43 7.22
N GLU A 140 17.81 -8.46 6.88
CA GLU A 140 18.21 -9.55 6.00
C GLU A 140 18.49 -9.05 4.57
N TRP A 141 17.53 -8.34 3.98
CA TRP A 141 17.58 -8.04 2.55
C TRP A 141 18.24 -6.70 2.24
N PHE A 142 17.95 -5.66 3.04
CA PHE A 142 18.49 -4.33 2.75
C PHE A 142 19.89 -4.14 3.32
N LEU A 143 20.10 -4.38 4.63
CA LEU A 143 21.39 -4.10 5.28
C LEU A 143 22.46 -5.14 4.89
N GLU A 144 22.16 -6.43 5.03
CA GLU A 144 23.15 -7.50 4.85
C GLU A 144 23.38 -7.83 3.36
N GLN A 145 22.31 -7.98 2.57
CA GLN A 145 22.47 -8.48 1.19
C GLN A 145 22.59 -7.36 0.14
N TYR A 146 21.82 -6.25 0.27
CA TYR A 146 21.83 -5.20 -0.74
C TYR A 146 22.93 -4.16 -0.49
N VAL A 147 23.09 -3.70 0.74
CA VAL A 147 24.12 -2.72 1.13
C VAL A 147 25.45 -3.39 1.46
N ASP A 148 25.45 -4.71 1.70
CA ASP A 148 26.61 -5.50 2.14
C ASP A 148 27.24 -4.95 3.45
N LEU A 149 26.39 -4.52 4.39
CA LEU A 149 26.81 -3.97 5.66
C LEU A 149 27.15 -5.09 6.65
N VAL A 150 28.39 -5.14 7.09
CA VAL A 150 28.80 -6.07 8.15
C VAL A 150 28.30 -5.56 9.49
N LEU A 151 27.35 -6.30 10.09
CA LEU A 151 26.76 -5.99 11.40
C LEU A 151 27.57 -6.64 12.52
N SER A 152 27.86 -5.88 13.58
CA SER A 152 28.38 -6.42 14.85
C SER A 152 27.24 -6.92 15.73
N ASP A 153 27.57 -7.71 16.77
CA ASP A 153 26.59 -8.17 17.77
C ASP A 153 25.84 -6.99 18.42
N GLU A 154 26.51 -5.83 18.60
CA GLU A 154 25.88 -4.62 19.13
C GLU A 154 24.92 -3.98 18.11
N ASP A 155 25.28 -3.96 16.81
CA ASP A 155 24.38 -3.49 15.74
C ASP A 155 23.11 -4.35 15.68
N GLU A 156 23.25 -5.68 15.77
CA GLU A 156 22.11 -6.61 15.77
C GLU A 156 21.16 -6.37 16.96
N LYS A 157 21.76 -6.17 18.14
CA LYS A 157 21.01 -5.84 19.35
C LYS A 157 20.27 -4.52 19.19
N VAL A 158 20.92 -3.46 18.69
CA VAL A 158 20.30 -2.15 18.44
C VAL A 158 19.12 -2.30 17.48
N ILE A 159 19.28 -3.07 16.40
CA ILE A 159 18.20 -3.33 15.43
C ILE A 159 17.04 -4.01 16.17
N SER A 160 17.27 -5.15 16.79
CA SER A 160 16.22 -5.95 17.45
C SER A 160 15.45 -5.15 18.51
N GLU A 161 16.16 -4.46 19.43
CA GLU A 161 15.54 -3.66 20.47
C GLU A 161 14.74 -2.49 19.92
N THR A 162 15.23 -1.84 18.86
CA THR A 162 14.51 -0.71 18.23
C THR A 162 13.29 -1.16 17.46
N LEU A 163 13.35 -2.27 16.71
CA LEU A 163 12.19 -2.81 15.99
C LEU A 163 11.08 -3.24 16.96
N GLU A 164 11.44 -3.89 18.08
CA GLU A 164 10.49 -4.25 19.14
C GLU A 164 9.85 -3.00 19.78
N TYR A 165 10.64 -1.95 19.99
CA TYR A 165 10.13 -0.68 20.47
C TYR A 165 9.16 -0.02 19.49
N ILE A 166 9.47 -0.02 18.17
CA ILE A 166 8.59 0.49 17.12
C ILE A 166 7.28 -0.28 17.11
N ALA A 167 7.31 -1.62 17.14
CA ALA A 167 6.09 -2.44 17.19
C ALA A 167 5.24 -2.11 18.44
N THR A 168 5.88 -1.88 19.59
CA THR A 168 5.19 -1.47 20.82
C THR A 168 4.50 -0.13 20.67
N GLU A 169 5.15 0.87 20.06
CA GLU A 169 4.55 2.19 19.83
C GLU A 169 3.39 2.13 18.83
N VAL A 170 3.54 1.36 17.74
CA VAL A 170 2.47 1.15 16.75
C VAL A 170 1.22 0.55 17.41
N LEU A 171 1.38 -0.37 18.36
CA LEU A 171 0.26 -1.03 19.03
C LEU A 171 -0.43 -0.18 20.11
N LYS A 172 0.09 1.01 20.45
CA LYS A 172 -0.56 1.93 21.39
C LYS A 172 -1.71 2.71 20.78
N GLN A 173 -1.71 2.89 19.46
CA GLN A 173 -2.82 3.54 18.77
C GLN A 173 -4.03 2.61 18.66
N PRO A 174 -5.24 3.13 18.39
CA PRO A 174 -6.42 2.32 18.16
C PRO A 174 -6.19 1.30 17.04
N GLN A 175 -6.61 0.06 17.29
CA GLN A 175 -6.55 -1.08 16.37
C GLN A 175 -7.96 -1.48 15.96
N GLY A 176 -8.10 -2.38 14.99
CA GLY A 176 -9.40 -2.89 14.56
C GLY A 176 -9.92 -2.25 13.30
N TYR A 177 -9.14 -1.40 12.67
CA TYR A 177 -9.53 -0.72 11.42
C TYR A 177 -9.20 -1.58 10.19
N PHE A 178 -10.01 -1.42 9.15
CA PHE A 178 -9.66 -1.89 7.83
C PHE A 178 -8.41 -1.15 7.36
N VAL A 179 -7.41 -1.90 6.91
CA VAL A 179 -6.14 -1.40 6.39
C VAL A 179 -5.92 -1.98 5.00
N HIS A 180 -5.85 -1.10 4.00
CA HIS A 180 -5.55 -1.46 2.62
C HIS A 180 -4.10 -1.95 2.44
N ARG A 181 -3.16 -1.42 3.23
CA ARG A 181 -1.71 -1.62 3.25
C ARG A 181 -0.95 -0.84 2.17
N ASP A 182 -1.46 -0.78 0.96
CA ASP A 182 -0.81 -0.11 -0.16
C ASP A 182 -1.68 1.02 -0.75
N PHE A 183 -2.30 1.82 0.16
CA PHE A 183 -3.11 2.98 -0.20
C PHE A 183 -2.21 4.19 -0.50
N HIS A 184 -1.64 4.23 -1.68
CA HIS A 184 -0.72 5.26 -2.17
C HIS A 184 -1.11 5.71 -3.59
N SER A 185 -0.46 6.76 -4.09
CA SER A 185 -0.83 7.45 -5.34
C SER A 185 -0.86 6.57 -6.59
N ARG A 186 -0.17 5.42 -6.61
CA ARG A 186 -0.22 4.46 -7.73
C ARG A 186 -1.43 3.52 -7.69
N ASN A 187 -2.02 3.33 -6.52
CA ASN A 187 -3.17 2.44 -6.31
C ASN A 187 -4.49 3.19 -6.17
N ILE A 188 -4.47 4.49 -6.44
CA ILE A 188 -5.63 5.36 -6.50
C ILE A 188 -5.80 5.82 -7.95
N MET A 189 -6.95 5.52 -8.55
CA MET A 189 -7.30 5.90 -9.91
C MET A 189 -8.12 7.19 -9.89
N VAL A 190 -7.83 8.11 -10.81
CA VAL A 190 -8.66 9.29 -11.04
C VAL A 190 -9.60 8.97 -12.20
N ARG A 191 -10.89 8.84 -11.88
CA ARG A 191 -11.93 8.48 -12.84
C ARG A 191 -12.32 9.66 -13.71
N GLU A 192 -13.01 9.40 -14.82
CA GLU A 192 -13.45 10.45 -15.77
C GLU A 192 -14.38 11.50 -15.13
N ASP A 193 -15.15 11.11 -14.10
CA ASP A 193 -16.02 11.99 -13.34
C ASP A 193 -15.26 12.81 -12.26
N GLY A 194 -13.95 12.66 -12.17
CA GLY A 194 -13.08 13.32 -11.19
C GLY A 194 -13.07 12.67 -9.80
N ASN A 195 -13.88 11.64 -9.57
CA ASN A 195 -13.87 10.87 -8.33
C ASN A 195 -12.69 9.88 -8.29
N LEU A 196 -12.37 9.41 -7.10
CA LEU A 196 -11.31 8.43 -6.93
C LEU A 196 -11.85 6.99 -6.98
N GLY A 197 -11.02 6.09 -7.49
CA GLY A 197 -11.23 4.65 -7.42
C GLY A 197 -10.02 3.98 -6.79
N VAL A 198 -10.23 2.87 -6.10
CA VAL A 198 -9.20 2.17 -5.32
C VAL A 198 -8.95 0.80 -5.92
N ILE A 199 -7.68 0.46 -6.11
CA ILE A 199 -7.24 -0.84 -6.65
C ILE A 199 -6.17 -1.46 -5.74
N ASP A 200 -5.84 -2.73 -5.94
CA ASP A 200 -4.77 -3.47 -5.27
C ASP A 200 -5.00 -3.68 -3.75
N TYR A 201 -6.22 -3.96 -3.37
CA TYR A 201 -6.73 -4.04 -1.99
C TYR A 201 -6.85 -5.46 -1.43
N GLN A 202 -6.56 -6.51 -2.20
CA GLN A 202 -6.82 -7.90 -1.80
C GLN A 202 -6.00 -8.40 -0.61
N ASP A 203 -4.93 -7.69 -0.27
CA ASP A 203 -4.07 -8.00 0.89
C ASP A 203 -4.45 -7.18 2.13
N ALA A 204 -5.69 -6.68 2.17
CA ALA A 204 -6.22 -5.91 3.28
C ALA A 204 -6.16 -6.69 4.61
N MET A 205 -5.95 -5.97 5.70
CA MET A 205 -5.81 -6.50 7.04
C MET A 205 -6.64 -5.70 8.05
N ASN A 206 -6.79 -6.27 9.23
CA ASN A 206 -7.30 -5.59 10.41
C ASN A 206 -6.10 -5.02 11.18
N GLY A 207 -5.98 -3.70 11.30
CA GLY A 207 -4.78 -3.06 11.83
C GLY A 207 -4.98 -1.68 12.44
N ALA A 208 -3.92 -0.90 12.41
CA ALA A 208 -3.78 0.36 13.11
C ALA A 208 -4.44 1.54 12.38
N LEU A 209 -5.03 2.46 13.15
CA LEU A 209 -5.73 3.67 12.69
C LEU A 209 -4.94 4.48 11.65
N THR A 210 -3.62 4.65 11.84
CA THR A 210 -2.83 5.56 11.00
C THR A 210 -2.10 4.87 9.84
N TYR A 211 -2.31 3.55 9.59
CA TYR A 211 -1.53 2.83 8.58
C TYR A 211 -1.70 3.42 7.17
N ASP A 212 -2.93 3.50 6.67
CA ASP A 212 -3.20 4.00 5.33
C ASP A 212 -2.98 5.51 5.21
N LEU A 213 -3.14 6.24 6.32
CA LEU A 213 -2.78 7.66 6.40
C LEU A 213 -1.27 7.87 6.12
N VAL A 214 -0.42 7.03 6.70
CA VAL A 214 1.03 7.04 6.44
C VAL A 214 1.32 6.63 5.00
N SER A 215 0.67 5.55 4.53
CA SER A 215 0.86 5.05 3.17
C SER A 215 0.58 6.12 2.12
N LEU A 216 -0.44 6.95 2.36
CA LEU A 216 -0.85 8.05 1.51
C LEU A 216 0.08 9.27 1.64
N LEU A 217 0.31 9.76 2.87
CA LEU A 217 0.96 11.07 3.10
C LEU A 217 2.49 11.01 3.13
N ARG A 218 3.07 9.81 3.34
CA ARG A 218 4.50 9.53 3.15
C ARG A 218 4.66 8.48 2.06
N ASP A 219 4.06 8.78 0.92
CA ASP A 219 4.14 7.98 -0.29
C ASP A 219 5.59 7.86 -0.74
N LEU A 220 5.95 6.69 -1.25
CA LEU A 220 7.33 6.38 -1.67
C LEU A 220 7.65 6.86 -3.09
N TYR A 221 6.62 7.30 -3.82
CA TYR A 221 6.72 7.70 -5.22
C TYR A 221 6.69 9.21 -5.43
N ILE A 222 6.29 9.96 -4.39
CA ILE A 222 6.24 11.42 -4.39
C ILE A 222 6.49 11.96 -2.98
N GLU A 223 7.32 12.98 -2.87
CA GLU A 223 7.55 13.68 -1.61
C GLU A 223 6.61 14.89 -1.49
N LEU A 224 5.70 14.85 -0.52
CA LEU A 224 4.84 15.98 -0.21
C LEU A 224 5.54 17.01 0.67
N PRO A 225 5.21 18.30 0.51
CA PRO A 225 5.69 19.34 1.43
C PRO A 225 5.25 19.08 2.88
N LYS A 226 6.18 19.19 3.83
CA LYS A 226 5.91 18.95 5.27
C LYS A 226 4.69 19.69 5.80
N PRO A 227 4.44 20.99 5.49
CA PRO A 227 3.26 21.69 5.96
C PRO A 227 1.94 21.07 5.48
N ILE A 228 1.90 20.51 4.26
CA ILE A 228 0.72 19.82 3.72
C ILE A 228 0.50 18.51 4.48
N ILE A 229 1.56 17.75 4.74
CA ILE A 229 1.47 16.51 5.54
C ILE A 229 0.90 16.83 6.94
N GLU A 230 1.46 17.81 7.65
CA GLU A 230 1.02 18.19 8.99
C GLU A 230 -0.45 18.63 9.00
N GLN A 231 -0.86 19.46 8.05
CA GLN A 231 -2.26 19.91 7.91
C GLN A 231 -3.21 18.72 7.72
N LEU A 232 -2.88 17.78 6.84
CA LEU A 232 -3.74 16.63 6.52
C LEU A 232 -3.75 15.59 7.65
N VAL A 233 -2.63 15.38 8.35
CA VAL A 233 -2.55 14.51 9.52
C VAL A 233 -3.45 15.02 10.64
N LEU A 234 -3.39 16.32 10.94
CA LEU A 234 -4.22 16.90 11.98
C LEU A 234 -5.71 16.97 11.59
N ALA A 235 -6.01 17.25 10.32
CA ALA A 235 -7.38 17.19 9.82
C ALA A 235 -7.99 15.78 9.95
N PHE A 236 -7.20 14.74 9.66
CA PHE A 236 -7.64 13.36 9.86
C PHE A 236 -7.85 13.01 11.34
N ARG A 237 -6.96 13.47 12.23
CA ARG A 237 -7.10 13.31 13.68
C ARG A 237 -8.40 13.96 14.19
N ASP A 238 -8.69 15.18 13.77
CA ASP A 238 -9.88 15.94 14.21
C ASP A 238 -11.19 15.20 13.92
N ILE A 239 -11.21 14.35 12.88
CA ILE A 239 -12.36 13.53 12.53
C ILE A 239 -12.37 12.19 13.29
N ASN A 240 -11.23 11.48 13.33
CA ASN A 240 -11.19 10.09 13.81
C ASN A 240 -10.78 9.92 15.28
N ALA A 241 -10.07 10.90 15.85
CA ALA A 241 -9.54 10.84 17.21
C ALA A 241 -9.51 12.22 17.86
N PRO A 242 -10.65 12.95 17.93
CA PRO A 242 -10.69 14.36 18.37
C PRO A 242 -10.22 14.56 19.82
N ASP A 243 -10.28 13.52 20.65
CA ASP A 243 -9.86 13.57 22.07
C ASP A 243 -8.34 13.33 22.23
N ILE A 244 -7.63 13.03 21.15
CA ILE A 244 -6.18 12.77 21.17
C ILE A 244 -5.44 14.08 20.83
N ASP A 245 -4.45 14.43 21.65
CA ASP A 245 -3.63 15.62 21.42
C ASP A 245 -2.71 15.45 20.19
N ASP A 246 -2.24 16.58 19.65
CA ASP A 246 -1.42 16.65 18.44
C ASP A 246 -0.14 15.81 18.58
N GLU A 247 0.56 15.91 19.72
CA GLU A 247 1.83 15.24 19.96
C GLU A 247 1.65 13.73 19.93
N THR A 248 0.64 13.22 20.61
CA THR A 248 0.32 11.79 20.64
C THR A 248 -0.05 11.27 19.26
N PHE A 249 -0.90 11.99 18.50
CA PHE A 249 -1.33 11.56 17.19
C PHE A 249 -0.19 11.59 16.16
N ILE A 250 0.63 12.65 16.17
CA ILE A 250 1.82 12.76 15.32
C ILE A 250 2.81 11.63 15.65
N ARG A 251 2.95 11.27 16.93
CA ARG A 251 3.80 10.15 17.34
C ARG A 251 3.27 8.82 16.77
N TRP A 252 1.97 8.56 16.80
CA TRP A 252 1.39 7.36 16.17
C TRP A 252 1.66 7.32 14.66
N PHE A 253 1.45 8.44 13.97
CA PHE A 253 1.75 8.58 12.56
C PHE A 253 3.24 8.36 12.26
N ASP A 254 4.14 8.92 13.05
CA ASP A 254 5.57 8.77 12.89
C ASP A 254 6.02 7.31 13.09
N PHE A 255 5.58 6.64 14.15
CA PHE A 255 5.98 5.26 14.42
C PHE A 255 5.35 4.25 13.45
N MET A 256 4.14 4.49 12.99
CA MET A 256 3.56 3.71 11.90
C MET A 256 4.36 3.91 10.61
N GLY A 257 4.81 5.14 10.36
CA GLY A 257 5.71 5.46 9.24
C GLY A 257 7.04 4.72 9.33
N LEU A 258 7.66 4.64 10.51
CA LEU A 258 8.88 3.85 10.72
C LEU A 258 8.67 2.38 10.36
N GLN A 259 7.61 1.75 10.91
CA GLN A 259 7.31 0.35 10.61
C GLN A 259 7.19 0.14 9.11
N ARG A 260 6.38 0.96 8.42
CA ARG A 260 6.13 0.81 6.99
C ARG A 260 7.39 1.04 6.14
N HIS A 261 8.17 2.10 6.43
CA HIS A 261 9.36 2.41 5.63
C HIS A 261 10.48 1.39 5.86
N ILE A 262 10.70 0.95 7.10
CA ILE A 262 11.66 -0.12 7.42
C ILE A 262 11.31 -1.40 6.67
N LYS A 263 10.04 -1.83 6.70
CA LYS A 263 9.54 -2.95 5.91
C LYS A 263 9.86 -2.76 4.42
N VAL A 264 9.57 -1.58 3.85
CA VAL A 264 9.73 -1.32 2.42
C VAL A 264 11.19 -1.33 1.99
N LEU A 265 12.13 -0.83 2.81
CA LEU A 265 13.57 -0.98 2.53
C LEU A 265 13.92 -2.45 2.26
N GLY A 266 13.45 -3.36 3.12
CA GLY A 266 13.66 -4.79 2.95
C GLY A 266 12.94 -5.38 1.73
N ILE A 267 11.68 -4.98 1.49
CA ILE A 267 10.90 -5.47 0.35
C ILE A 267 11.54 -5.05 -0.98
N PHE A 268 11.94 -3.81 -1.15
CA PHE A 268 12.52 -3.33 -2.42
C PHE A 268 13.86 -3.99 -2.71
N ALA A 269 14.72 -4.16 -1.69
CA ALA A 269 15.95 -4.92 -1.81
C ALA A 269 15.69 -6.39 -2.21
N ARG A 270 14.71 -7.05 -1.56
CA ARG A 270 14.32 -8.43 -1.87
C ARG A 270 13.77 -8.57 -3.29
N LEU A 271 12.91 -7.66 -3.74
CA LEU A 271 12.37 -7.67 -5.10
C LEU A 271 13.47 -7.58 -6.16
N TYR A 272 14.52 -6.80 -5.90
CA TYR A 272 15.68 -6.73 -6.76
C TYR A 272 16.52 -8.01 -6.73
N LEU A 273 16.93 -8.43 -5.53
CA LEU A 273 17.91 -9.52 -5.38
C LEU A 273 17.32 -10.91 -5.68
N ARG A 274 16.05 -11.13 -5.33
CA ARG A 274 15.39 -12.43 -5.50
C ARG A 274 14.58 -12.54 -6.77
N ASP A 275 13.87 -11.45 -7.12
CA ASP A 275 12.85 -11.46 -8.17
C ASP A 275 13.29 -10.70 -9.45
N ASP A 276 14.55 -10.21 -9.48
CA ASP A 276 15.16 -9.47 -10.62
C ASP A 276 14.34 -8.23 -11.06
N LYS A 277 13.74 -7.53 -10.06
CA LYS A 277 12.90 -6.34 -10.25
C LYS A 277 13.62 -5.08 -9.78
N ASP A 278 14.37 -4.42 -10.66
CA ASP A 278 15.17 -3.23 -10.36
C ASP A 278 14.36 -1.92 -10.30
N GLY A 279 13.15 -1.92 -10.85
CA GLY A 279 12.31 -0.72 -10.97
C GLY A 279 11.98 0.00 -9.65
N TYR A 280 12.13 -0.69 -8.50
CA TYR A 280 11.88 -0.15 -7.15
C TYR A 280 13.10 0.47 -6.48
N LEU A 281 14.32 0.21 -7.00
CA LEU A 281 15.56 0.72 -6.40
C LEU A 281 15.64 2.25 -6.37
N LYS A 282 15.06 2.91 -7.35
CA LYS A 282 14.98 4.38 -7.44
C LYS A 282 14.19 5.02 -6.30
N ASP A 283 13.34 4.26 -5.62
CA ASP A 283 12.47 4.71 -4.54
C ASP A 283 13.12 4.48 -3.15
N LEU A 284 14.24 3.74 -3.06
CA LEU A 284 15.01 3.51 -1.83
C LEU A 284 15.55 4.79 -1.19
N PRO A 285 16.09 5.78 -1.93
CA PRO A 285 16.59 7.02 -1.33
C PRO A 285 15.53 7.79 -0.55
N LEU A 286 14.31 7.92 -1.08
CA LEU A 286 13.20 8.59 -0.42
C LEU A 286 12.73 7.78 0.81
N THR A 287 12.64 6.46 0.69
CA THR A 287 12.27 5.57 1.78
C THR A 287 13.25 5.67 2.95
N LEU A 288 14.56 5.64 2.66
CA LEU A 288 15.62 5.81 3.66
C LEU A 288 15.57 7.19 4.31
N LYS A 289 15.35 8.25 3.51
CA LYS A 289 15.18 9.61 4.00
C LYS A 289 14.04 9.71 5.02
N TYR A 290 12.84 9.21 4.71
CA TYR A 290 11.72 9.20 5.65
C TYR A 290 12.04 8.43 6.92
N THR A 291 12.71 7.28 6.79
CA THR A 291 13.16 6.49 7.93
C THR A 291 14.09 7.29 8.83
N LEU A 292 15.15 7.89 8.28
CA LEU A 292 16.12 8.69 9.02
C LEU A 292 15.49 9.96 9.64
N ASP A 293 14.62 10.65 8.90
CA ASP A 293 13.92 11.83 9.38
C ASP A 293 13.17 11.53 10.69
N VAL A 294 12.41 10.42 10.75
CA VAL A 294 11.66 10.05 11.95
C VAL A 294 12.55 9.49 13.04
N LEU A 295 13.49 8.59 12.74
CA LEU A 295 14.44 8.05 13.72
C LEU A 295 15.23 9.16 14.45
N SER A 296 15.48 10.27 13.75
CA SER A 296 16.20 11.41 14.31
C SER A 296 15.41 12.20 15.35
N LYS A 297 14.06 12.12 15.37
CA LYS A 297 13.19 12.90 16.25
C LYS A 297 13.16 12.35 17.69
N TYR A 298 13.20 11.02 17.84
CA TYR A 298 12.94 10.34 19.11
C TYR A 298 14.23 9.80 19.72
N LYS A 299 14.42 10.01 21.03
CA LYS A 299 15.63 9.56 21.74
C LYS A 299 15.77 8.04 21.73
N GLU A 300 14.64 7.33 21.75
CA GLU A 300 14.58 5.87 21.81
C GLU A 300 15.05 5.19 20.52
N THR A 301 15.00 5.91 19.40
CA THR A 301 15.40 5.39 18.08
C THR A 301 16.77 5.91 17.61
N LYS A 302 17.46 6.73 18.43
CA LYS A 302 18.75 7.34 18.07
C LYS A 302 19.85 6.33 17.78
N ALA A 303 19.85 5.17 18.40
CA ALA A 303 20.85 4.13 18.16
C ALA A 303 20.71 3.59 16.72
N LEU A 304 19.48 3.25 16.29
CA LEU A 304 19.21 2.81 14.92
C LEU A 304 19.46 3.94 13.92
N TYR A 305 19.13 5.19 14.24
CA TYR A 305 19.48 6.34 13.40
C TYR A 305 20.98 6.37 13.07
N LYS A 306 21.85 6.27 14.11
CA LYS A 306 23.31 6.28 13.92
C LYS A 306 23.79 5.08 13.09
N LEU A 307 23.16 3.92 13.25
CA LEU A 307 23.49 2.75 12.44
C LEU A 307 23.13 2.99 10.97
N LEU A 308 21.90 3.44 10.69
CA LEU A 308 21.45 3.65 9.31
C LEU A 308 22.13 4.85 8.61
N THR A 309 22.70 5.81 9.35
CA THR A 309 23.54 6.85 8.71
C THR A 309 24.89 6.34 8.17
N ARG A 310 25.26 5.08 8.47
CA ARG A 310 26.44 4.42 7.86
C ARG A 310 26.12 3.83 6.48
N VAL A 311 24.85 3.76 6.12
CA VAL A 311 24.37 3.17 4.86
C VAL A 311 24.71 4.09 3.70
N GLU A 312 25.47 3.57 2.73
CA GLU A 312 25.67 4.15 1.42
C GLU A 312 24.92 3.28 0.41
N LEU A 313 23.99 3.88 -0.33
CA LEU A 313 23.24 3.16 -1.35
C LEU A 313 24.16 2.89 -2.56
N PRO A 314 24.18 1.66 -3.10
CA PRO A 314 24.98 1.28 -4.27
C PRO A 314 24.65 2.08 -5.53
#